data_569d322af815b877500c4ffecc685efb
#
_entry.id   569d322af815b877500c4ffecc685efb
#
_cell.length_a   1.000
_cell.length_b   1.000
_cell.length_c   1.000
_cell.angle_alpha   90.00
_cell.angle_beta   90.00
_cell.angle_gamma   90.00
#
_symmetry.space_group_name_H-M   'P 1'
#
loop_
_entity.id
_entity.type
_entity.pdbx_description
1 polymer ?
#
loop_
_entity_poly.entity_id
_entity_poly.type
_entity_poly.pdbx_seq_one_letter_code
_entity_poly.pdbx_strand_id
1 'polypeptide(L)'
;MQVSRRDAMMLAGAAAAAAGAAPARALSAPGGIAPDDEAGWARIGALYPSMAGPVTQLEHGYWGNMANQVAETHKANVERLNRETSIYARRAMRKDQAVVKARAAQAMGVQPEEIGFCRNAAEGLQALISQFQGVAEGDAILWSDSDYDTSHAAMRSLAKSRRATPVMVNLPRAPTRENVIAAYAAAIKATPRLKFVLLTHGTHKSGMVVPVTEIAALAKAAGAMVLVDCAQSFRMRPFVIPDFGADFAVLNFHKWTGAPVGVAGFWIRPGAAPMVAPAAAEPDAKPEDVQAKVHQGTLDYAPQLTLPAALDFQEQVLPVPMKLARLQWLRNLWVQPLRGLSGLEIMLGDDPATFGAITSFRIAGHTSTADNIAITDTLFNQYRIMTVHRSGLADGACVRVTPGLFTKATDCDRLVAALKDLVPKIARG
;
A
#
# COMPACT_ATOMS: atom_id res chain seq x y z
N MET A 1 -45.12 29.56 -18.23
CA MET A 1 -44.86 28.17 -18.72
C MET A 1 -45.38 27.21 -17.68
N GLN A 2 -46.52 26.55 -17.94
CA GLN A 2 -47.14 25.63 -17.00
C GLN A 2 -46.37 24.30 -17.01
N VAL A 3 -45.82 23.90 -15.87
CA VAL A 3 -45.18 22.60 -15.68
C VAL A 3 -46.26 21.52 -15.70
N SER A 4 -46.12 20.51 -16.56
CA SER A 4 -47.14 19.47 -16.72
C SER A 4 -47.17 18.53 -15.50
N ARG A 5 -48.38 17.96 -15.21
CA ARG A 5 -48.55 16.96 -14.13
C ARG A 5 -47.63 15.75 -14.24
N ARG A 6 -47.09 15.46 -15.42
CA ARG A 6 -46.13 14.38 -15.69
C ARG A 6 -44.75 14.71 -15.12
N ASP A 7 -44.32 15.98 -15.20
CA ASP A 7 -42.98 16.41 -14.70
C ASP A 7 -43.00 16.48 -13.15
N ALA A 8 -44.14 16.77 -12.53
CA ALA A 8 -44.28 16.74 -11.08
C ALA A 8 -44.28 15.29 -10.52
N MET A 9 -44.76 14.31 -11.26
CA MET A 9 -44.69 12.89 -10.86
C MET A 9 -43.29 12.29 -10.98
N MET A 10 -42.46 12.75 -11.95
CA MET A 10 -41.07 12.33 -12.07
C MET A 10 -40.18 12.91 -10.97
N LEU A 11 -40.46 14.13 -10.50
CA LEU A 11 -39.72 14.73 -9.37
C LEU A 11 -40.11 14.10 -8.02
N ALA A 12 -41.35 13.60 -7.86
CA ALA A 12 -41.77 12.91 -6.64
C ALA A 12 -41.21 11.49 -6.54
N GLY A 13 -40.95 10.81 -7.67
CA GLY A 13 -40.33 9.48 -7.71
C GLY A 13 -38.85 9.49 -7.36
N ALA A 14 -38.13 10.59 -7.64
CA ALA A 14 -36.71 10.71 -7.31
C ALA A 14 -36.46 10.99 -5.81
N ALA A 15 -37.43 11.58 -5.11
CA ALA A 15 -37.32 11.83 -3.67
C ALA A 15 -37.67 10.60 -2.81
N ALA A 16 -38.45 9.64 -3.34
CA ALA A 16 -38.82 8.43 -2.60
C ALA A 16 -37.77 7.31 -2.62
N ALA A 17 -36.80 7.35 -3.56
CA ALA A 17 -35.72 6.38 -3.62
C ALA A 17 -34.53 6.67 -2.66
N ALA A 18 -34.51 7.85 -2.02
CA ALA A 18 -33.50 8.23 -1.03
C ALA A 18 -33.91 7.88 0.43
N ALA A 19 -35.10 7.35 0.65
CA ALA A 19 -35.67 7.15 2.00
C ALA A 19 -35.62 5.69 2.50
N GLY A 20 -34.79 4.82 1.91
CA GLY A 20 -34.77 3.39 2.24
C GLY A 20 -33.46 2.85 2.87
N ALA A 21 -32.46 3.66 3.08
CA ALA A 21 -31.31 3.26 3.90
C ALA A 21 -31.61 3.66 5.35
N ALA A 22 -31.93 2.71 6.22
CA ALA A 22 -31.89 2.93 7.65
C ALA A 22 -30.54 3.57 7.99
N PRO A 23 -30.51 4.62 8.85
CA PRO A 23 -29.25 5.22 9.24
C PRO A 23 -28.36 4.13 9.83
N ALA A 24 -27.23 3.87 9.21
CA ALA A 24 -26.20 3.02 9.80
C ALA A 24 -26.01 3.55 11.23
N ARG A 25 -26.32 2.71 12.21
CA ARG A 25 -26.15 3.01 13.63
C ARG A 25 -24.72 3.50 13.75
N ALA A 26 -24.54 4.79 14.07
CA ALA A 26 -23.22 5.39 14.23
C ALA A 26 -22.46 4.52 15.21
N LEU A 27 -21.51 3.75 14.71
CA LEU A 27 -20.56 3.03 15.53
C LEU A 27 -19.72 4.13 16.18
N SER A 28 -20.05 4.48 17.42
CA SER A 28 -19.18 5.35 18.21
C SER A 28 -17.78 4.73 18.15
N ALA A 29 -16.79 5.56 17.80
CA ALA A 29 -15.39 5.13 17.82
C ALA A 29 -15.14 4.46 19.17
N PRO A 30 -14.71 3.19 19.24
CA PRO A 30 -14.39 2.57 20.50
C PRO A 30 -13.28 3.42 21.11
N GLY A 31 -13.47 3.93 22.30
CA GLY A 31 -12.37 4.50 23.10
C GLY A 31 -11.23 3.49 23.05
N GLY A 32 -10.03 3.92 22.64
CA GLY A 32 -8.91 3.13 22.14
C GLY A 32 -8.83 1.71 22.70
N ILE A 33 -9.03 0.70 21.81
CA ILE A 33 -8.85 -0.71 22.15
C ILE A 33 -7.35 -0.95 22.37
N ALA A 34 -6.98 -1.49 23.53
CA ALA A 34 -5.59 -1.85 23.79
C ALA A 34 -5.12 -2.94 22.80
N PRO A 35 -3.83 -2.94 22.40
CA PRO A 35 -3.33 -3.90 21.40
C PRO A 35 -3.56 -5.36 21.77
N ASP A 36 -3.58 -5.68 23.05
CA ASP A 36 -3.75 -7.02 23.66
C ASP A 36 -5.18 -7.35 24.09
N ASP A 37 -6.15 -6.43 23.93
CA ASP A 37 -7.55 -6.70 24.22
C ASP A 37 -8.19 -7.60 23.14
N GLU A 38 -7.95 -8.91 23.23
CA GLU A 38 -8.50 -9.90 22.28
C GLU A 38 -10.02 -9.85 22.17
N ALA A 39 -10.74 -9.52 23.23
CA ALA A 39 -12.21 -9.38 23.19
C ALA A 39 -12.63 -8.13 22.40
N GLY A 40 -11.91 -7.03 22.58
CA GLY A 40 -12.10 -5.81 21.79
C GLY A 40 -11.81 -6.05 20.30
N TRP A 41 -10.71 -6.70 20.00
CA TRP A 41 -10.33 -7.01 18.61
C TRP A 41 -11.23 -8.07 17.97
N ALA A 42 -11.81 -8.99 18.75
CA ALA A 42 -12.84 -9.90 18.25
C ALA A 42 -14.10 -9.15 17.80
N ARG A 43 -14.51 -8.08 18.52
CA ARG A 43 -15.61 -7.21 18.08
C ARG A 43 -15.27 -6.48 16.77
N ILE A 44 -14.05 -6.01 16.60
CA ILE A 44 -13.60 -5.47 15.31
C ILE A 44 -13.63 -6.54 14.22
N GLY A 45 -13.11 -7.75 14.52
CA GLY A 45 -13.13 -8.88 13.59
C GLY A 45 -14.53 -9.26 13.09
N ALA A 46 -15.55 -9.12 13.95
CA ALA A 46 -16.97 -9.39 13.58
C ALA A 46 -17.52 -8.38 12.55
N LEU A 47 -16.87 -7.24 12.33
CA LEU A 47 -17.24 -6.28 11.29
C LEU A 47 -16.72 -6.68 9.89
N TYR A 48 -15.94 -7.75 9.81
CA TYR A 48 -15.39 -8.29 8.58
C TYR A 48 -15.99 -9.66 8.26
N PRO A 49 -15.94 -10.12 6.99
CA PRO A 49 -16.37 -11.47 6.67
C PRO A 49 -15.45 -12.48 7.36
N SER A 50 -16.03 -13.62 7.73
CA SER A 50 -15.26 -14.75 8.27
C SER A 50 -14.23 -15.21 7.23
N MET A 51 -13.01 -15.50 7.69
CA MET A 51 -11.98 -16.08 6.83
C MET A 51 -12.38 -17.48 6.40
N ALA A 52 -12.10 -17.83 5.14
CA ALA A 52 -12.44 -19.13 4.60
C ALA A 52 -11.50 -20.25 5.12
N GLY A 53 -12.08 -21.29 5.68
CA GLY A 53 -11.39 -22.55 6.00
C GLY A 53 -10.50 -22.55 7.24
N PRO A 54 -9.86 -23.68 7.54
CA PRO A 54 -9.06 -23.90 8.76
C PRO A 54 -7.61 -23.42 8.62
N VAL A 55 -7.34 -22.43 7.76
CA VAL A 55 -6.00 -21.89 7.50
C VAL A 55 -5.72 -20.70 8.40
N THR A 56 -4.58 -20.69 9.08
CA THR A 56 -4.04 -19.52 9.76
C THR A 56 -3.50 -18.55 8.70
N GLN A 57 -4.24 -17.46 8.45
CA GLN A 57 -3.89 -16.49 7.42
C GLN A 57 -2.91 -15.45 7.97
N LEU A 58 -1.67 -15.47 7.46
CA LEU A 58 -0.61 -14.51 7.78
C LEU A 58 -0.02 -13.86 6.52
N GLU A 59 -0.85 -13.71 5.48
CA GLU A 59 -0.52 -13.01 4.24
C GLU A 59 -1.58 -11.93 3.92
N HIS A 60 -1.64 -10.87 4.72
CA HIS A 60 -2.52 -9.72 4.50
C HIS A 60 -1.85 -8.57 3.71
N GLY A 61 -0.66 -8.79 3.18
CA GLY A 61 0.10 -7.79 2.44
C GLY A 61 -0.23 -7.69 0.95
N TYR A 62 -1.03 -8.62 0.39
CA TYR A 62 -1.41 -8.56 -1.02
C TYR A 62 -2.52 -7.53 -1.25
N TRP A 63 -3.67 -7.72 -0.62
CA TRP A 63 -4.76 -6.73 -0.47
C TRP A 63 -5.41 -6.86 0.91
N GLY A 64 -6.12 -5.81 1.33
CA GLY A 64 -6.88 -5.81 2.58
C GLY A 64 -8.30 -6.34 2.40
N ASN A 65 -8.87 -6.86 3.48
CA ASN A 65 -10.28 -7.23 3.48
C ASN A 65 -11.16 -5.98 3.62
N MET A 66 -12.26 -5.95 2.89
CA MET A 66 -13.31 -4.96 3.10
C MET A 66 -14.09 -5.31 4.37
N ALA A 67 -14.41 -4.30 5.18
CA ALA A 67 -15.42 -4.46 6.22
C ALA A 67 -16.79 -4.73 5.57
N ASN A 68 -17.70 -5.41 6.29
CA ASN A 68 -19.01 -5.80 5.75
C ASN A 68 -19.77 -4.60 5.17
N GLN A 69 -19.81 -3.46 5.88
CA GLN A 69 -20.49 -2.24 5.38
C GLN A 69 -19.84 -1.66 4.11
N VAL A 70 -18.51 -1.79 3.97
CA VAL A 70 -17.80 -1.36 2.75
C VAL A 70 -18.12 -2.30 1.59
N ALA A 71 -18.20 -3.61 1.85
CA ALA A 71 -18.56 -4.62 0.86
C ALA A 71 -20.00 -4.42 0.38
N GLU A 72 -20.96 -4.10 1.27
CA GLU A 72 -22.33 -3.79 0.88
C GLU A 72 -22.42 -2.50 0.03
N THR A 73 -21.66 -1.46 0.38
CA THR A 73 -21.56 -0.25 -0.46
C THR A 73 -20.99 -0.58 -1.84
N HIS A 74 -19.98 -1.47 -1.91
CA HIS A 74 -19.42 -1.90 -3.19
C HIS A 74 -20.44 -2.63 -4.05
N LYS A 75 -21.20 -3.58 -3.49
CA LYS A 75 -22.28 -4.28 -4.18
C LYS A 75 -23.32 -3.30 -4.71
N ALA A 76 -23.77 -2.36 -3.89
CA ALA A 76 -24.73 -1.35 -4.30
C ALA A 76 -24.20 -0.46 -5.45
N ASN A 77 -22.92 -0.11 -5.45
CA ASN A 77 -22.29 0.62 -6.56
C ASN A 77 -22.25 -0.21 -7.84
N VAL A 78 -21.91 -1.50 -7.76
CA VAL A 78 -21.94 -2.41 -8.93
C VAL A 78 -23.35 -2.48 -9.51
N GLU A 79 -24.38 -2.68 -8.67
CA GLU A 79 -25.77 -2.73 -9.09
C GLU A 79 -26.23 -1.40 -9.71
N ARG A 80 -25.87 -0.26 -9.11
CA ARG A 80 -26.17 1.06 -9.63
C ARG A 80 -25.59 1.27 -11.01
N LEU A 81 -24.31 0.98 -11.20
CA LEU A 81 -23.62 1.12 -12.49
C LEU A 81 -24.25 0.24 -13.57
N ASN A 82 -24.67 -0.98 -13.21
CA ASN A 82 -25.32 -1.91 -14.11
C ASN A 82 -26.74 -1.47 -14.51
N ARG A 83 -27.50 -0.87 -13.58
CA ARG A 83 -28.85 -0.39 -13.81
C ARG A 83 -28.88 0.94 -14.58
N GLU A 84 -28.00 1.88 -14.22
CA GLU A 84 -28.04 3.24 -14.76
C GLU A 84 -27.14 3.43 -16.00
N THR A 85 -26.10 2.59 -16.16
CA THR A 85 -25.21 2.52 -17.34
C THR A 85 -24.75 3.89 -17.85
N SER A 86 -24.92 4.18 -19.13
CA SER A 86 -24.50 5.43 -19.77
C SER A 86 -25.25 6.67 -19.26
N ILE A 87 -26.45 6.52 -18.68
CA ILE A 87 -27.19 7.64 -18.08
C ILE A 87 -26.38 8.16 -16.91
N TYR A 88 -25.97 7.29 -15.99
CA TYR A 88 -25.09 7.65 -14.87
C TYR A 88 -23.79 8.27 -15.38
N ALA A 89 -23.10 7.59 -16.29
CA ALA A 89 -21.81 8.05 -16.82
C ALA A 89 -21.86 9.47 -17.41
N ARG A 90 -22.98 9.83 -18.05
CA ARG A 90 -23.14 11.13 -18.71
C ARG A 90 -23.73 12.23 -17.83
N ARG A 91 -24.42 11.89 -16.73
CA ARG A 91 -25.20 12.85 -15.95
C ARG A 91 -24.69 13.08 -14.52
N ALA A 92 -24.18 12.03 -13.85
CA ALA A 92 -23.86 12.10 -12.42
C ALA A 92 -22.40 11.75 -12.10
N MET A 93 -21.75 10.87 -12.87
CA MET A 93 -20.44 10.27 -12.55
C MET A 93 -19.36 11.31 -12.23
N ARG A 94 -19.26 12.40 -13.00
CA ARG A 94 -18.24 13.43 -12.75
C ARG A 94 -18.39 14.09 -11.38
N LYS A 95 -19.63 14.31 -10.92
CA LYS A 95 -19.90 14.88 -9.61
C LYS A 95 -19.48 13.90 -8.51
N ASP A 96 -19.86 12.64 -8.65
CA ASP A 96 -19.51 11.60 -7.68
C ASP A 96 -17.99 11.38 -7.62
N GLN A 97 -17.32 11.35 -8.77
CA GLN A 97 -15.85 11.26 -8.82
C GLN A 97 -15.14 12.46 -8.18
N ALA A 98 -15.69 13.67 -8.27
CA ALA A 98 -15.14 14.83 -7.58
C ALA A 98 -15.22 14.66 -6.06
N VAL A 99 -16.33 14.11 -5.52
CA VAL A 99 -16.47 13.80 -4.09
C VAL A 99 -15.45 12.73 -3.67
N VAL A 100 -15.31 11.66 -4.46
CA VAL A 100 -14.30 10.61 -4.20
C VAL A 100 -12.88 11.20 -4.18
N LYS A 101 -12.58 12.07 -5.16
CA LYS A 101 -11.26 12.69 -5.27
C LYS A 101 -10.96 13.60 -4.08
N ALA A 102 -11.92 14.43 -3.68
CA ALA A 102 -11.78 15.30 -2.51
C ALA A 102 -11.55 14.48 -1.23
N ARG A 103 -12.30 13.38 -1.06
CA ARG A 103 -12.17 12.50 0.12
C ARG A 103 -10.83 11.77 0.14
N ALA A 104 -10.33 11.31 -1.02
CA ALA A 104 -9.01 10.71 -1.14
C ALA A 104 -7.89 11.72 -0.83
N ALA A 105 -7.97 12.93 -1.38
CA ALA A 105 -7.00 13.99 -1.13
C ALA A 105 -6.95 14.36 0.36
N GLN A 106 -8.10 14.52 1.01
CA GLN A 106 -8.18 14.73 2.46
C GLN A 106 -7.45 13.62 3.25
N ALA A 107 -7.66 12.36 2.88
CA ALA A 107 -7.01 11.23 3.53
C ALA A 107 -5.49 11.19 3.33
N MET A 108 -4.99 11.78 2.24
CA MET A 108 -3.58 11.93 1.91
C MET A 108 -2.94 13.20 2.50
N GLY A 109 -3.75 14.15 2.99
CA GLY A 109 -3.31 15.44 3.52
C GLY A 109 -2.90 16.45 2.43
N VAL A 110 -3.56 16.40 1.26
CA VAL A 110 -3.23 17.18 0.06
C VAL A 110 -4.49 17.75 -0.60
N GLN A 111 -4.32 18.57 -1.66
CA GLN A 111 -5.45 19.11 -2.40
C GLN A 111 -5.92 18.14 -3.52
N PRO A 112 -7.21 18.19 -3.91
CA PRO A 112 -7.73 17.33 -4.96
C PRO A 112 -7.01 17.45 -6.31
N GLU A 113 -6.53 18.65 -6.65
CA GLU A 113 -5.83 18.93 -7.91
C GLU A 113 -4.45 18.25 -7.98
N GLU A 114 -3.88 17.93 -6.82
CA GLU A 114 -2.55 17.33 -6.69
C GLU A 114 -2.55 15.81 -6.86
N ILE A 115 -3.73 15.18 -6.93
CA ILE A 115 -3.82 13.72 -7.01
C ILE A 115 -4.44 13.23 -8.31
N GLY A 116 -4.05 12.02 -8.69
CA GLY A 116 -4.70 11.25 -9.73
C GLY A 116 -5.02 9.83 -9.23
N PHE A 117 -5.98 9.18 -9.86
CA PHE A 117 -6.32 7.79 -9.61
C PHE A 117 -5.64 6.86 -10.61
N CYS A 118 -5.31 5.67 -10.15
CA CYS A 118 -4.88 4.52 -10.94
C CYS A 118 -5.49 3.24 -10.36
N ARG A 119 -5.37 2.11 -11.06
CA ARG A 119 -5.95 0.83 -10.62
C ARG A 119 -5.17 0.20 -9.47
N ASN A 120 -3.87 0.42 -9.44
CA ASN A 120 -2.97 -0.06 -8.39
C ASN A 120 -1.68 0.78 -8.38
N ALA A 121 -0.91 0.71 -7.28
CA ALA A 121 0.33 1.46 -7.16
C ALA A 121 1.37 1.10 -8.24
N ALA A 122 1.40 -0.14 -8.73
CA ALA A 122 2.33 -0.51 -9.78
C ALA A 122 2.08 0.27 -11.08
N GLU A 123 0.82 0.51 -11.44
CA GLU A 123 0.46 1.36 -12.58
C GLU A 123 0.91 2.82 -12.38
N GLY A 124 0.62 3.38 -11.20
CA GLY A 124 1.06 4.74 -10.87
C GLY A 124 2.58 4.90 -10.87
N LEU A 125 3.31 3.94 -10.27
CA LEU A 125 4.78 3.92 -10.27
C LEU A 125 5.33 3.80 -11.70
N GLN A 126 4.79 2.88 -12.51
CA GLN A 126 5.19 2.73 -13.91
C GLN A 126 4.99 4.02 -14.70
N ALA A 127 3.84 4.67 -14.54
CA ALA A 127 3.54 5.92 -15.24
C ALA A 127 4.51 7.03 -14.82
N LEU A 128 4.66 7.29 -13.52
CA LEU A 128 5.51 8.36 -13.01
C LEU A 128 6.99 8.15 -13.34
N ILE A 129 7.48 6.90 -13.32
CA ILE A 129 8.87 6.58 -13.66
C ILE A 129 9.10 6.69 -15.18
N SER A 130 8.29 5.99 -15.99
CA SER A 130 8.53 5.90 -17.44
C SER A 130 8.34 7.23 -18.18
N GLN A 131 7.45 8.09 -17.66
CA GLN A 131 7.13 9.39 -18.25
C GLN A 131 7.94 10.54 -17.64
N PHE A 132 8.84 10.27 -16.69
CA PHE A 132 9.67 11.31 -16.07
C PHE A 132 10.63 11.94 -17.08
N GLN A 133 10.61 13.29 -17.14
CA GLN A 133 11.37 14.08 -18.12
C GLN A 133 12.69 14.64 -17.57
N GLY A 134 12.89 14.60 -16.25
CA GLY A 134 14.03 15.24 -15.58
C GLY A 134 15.36 14.49 -15.66
N VAL A 135 15.51 13.50 -16.56
CA VAL A 135 16.72 12.72 -16.75
C VAL A 135 17.25 12.84 -18.17
N ALA A 136 18.51 13.23 -18.33
CA ALA A 136 19.23 13.31 -19.58
C ALA A 136 20.39 12.32 -19.65
N GLU A 137 21.04 12.22 -20.81
CA GLU A 137 22.23 11.40 -20.99
C GLU A 137 23.36 11.78 -20.02
N GLY A 138 23.95 10.76 -19.38
CA GLY A 138 25.00 10.91 -18.38
C GLY A 138 24.50 11.29 -16.98
N ASP A 139 23.20 11.53 -16.77
CA ASP A 139 22.63 11.65 -15.42
C ASP A 139 22.54 10.28 -14.73
N ALA A 140 22.21 10.27 -13.45
CA ALA A 140 22.04 9.06 -12.68
C ALA A 140 20.64 9.00 -12.02
N ILE A 141 20.14 7.77 -11.82
CA ILE A 141 18.92 7.48 -11.07
C ILE A 141 19.18 6.38 -10.05
N LEU A 142 18.53 6.47 -8.88
CA LEU A 142 18.84 5.62 -7.74
C LEU A 142 17.58 4.95 -7.17
N TRP A 143 17.70 3.69 -6.76
CA TRP A 143 16.68 2.92 -6.03
C TRP A 143 17.35 1.86 -5.16
N SER A 144 16.60 1.08 -4.36
CA SER A 144 17.15 0.02 -3.52
C SER A 144 16.73 -1.38 -3.96
N ASP A 145 17.45 -2.41 -3.53
CA ASP A 145 17.09 -3.82 -3.71
C ASP A 145 15.78 -4.19 -3.00
N SER A 146 15.37 -3.39 -2.03
CA SER A 146 14.12 -3.53 -1.26
C SER A 146 12.89 -2.96 -1.95
N ASP A 147 13.04 -2.20 -3.02
CA ASP A 147 11.94 -1.64 -3.79
C ASP A 147 11.17 -2.73 -4.55
N TYR A 148 9.98 -2.39 -5.03
CA TYR A 148 9.11 -3.34 -5.70
C TYR A 148 9.69 -3.80 -7.06
N ASP A 149 9.60 -5.09 -7.37
CA ASP A 149 10.29 -5.69 -8.51
C ASP A 149 9.93 -5.06 -9.86
N THR A 150 8.64 -4.68 -10.05
CA THR A 150 8.22 -3.98 -11.29
C THR A 150 8.77 -2.56 -11.36
N SER A 151 9.01 -1.91 -10.22
CA SER A 151 9.65 -0.59 -10.17
C SER A 151 11.14 -0.68 -10.53
N HIS A 152 11.84 -1.76 -10.13
CA HIS A 152 13.21 -2.02 -10.61
C HIS A 152 13.26 -2.10 -12.14
N ALA A 153 12.28 -2.80 -12.75
CA ALA A 153 12.21 -2.90 -14.21
C ALA A 153 11.97 -1.53 -14.86
N ALA A 154 11.07 -0.73 -14.29
CA ALA A 154 10.78 0.63 -14.77
C ALA A 154 12.01 1.55 -14.65
N MET A 155 12.70 1.55 -13.50
CA MET A 155 13.90 2.34 -13.27
C MET A 155 15.01 1.95 -14.26
N ARG A 156 15.26 0.64 -14.46
CA ARG A 156 16.22 0.18 -15.48
C ARG A 156 15.84 0.60 -16.91
N SER A 157 14.55 0.54 -17.23
CA SER A 157 14.03 0.98 -18.53
C SER A 157 14.22 2.48 -18.74
N LEU A 158 13.92 3.30 -17.73
CA LEU A 158 14.17 4.75 -17.76
C LEU A 158 15.67 5.03 -17.95
N ALA A 159 16.55 4.41 -17.15
CA ALA A 159 17.99 4.58 -17.29
C ALA A 159 18.46 4.26 -18.71
N LYS A 160 18.03 3.11 -19.25
CA LYS A 160 18.39 2.69 -20.62
C LYS A 160 17.90 3.68 -21.67
N SER A 161 16.64 4.11 -21.62
CA SER A 161 16.03 5.01 -22.60
C SER A 161 16.66 6.40 -22.62
N ARG A 162 17.14 6.87 -21.45
CA ARG A 162 17.78 8.18 -21.29
C ARG A 162 19.30 8.12 -21.33
N ARG A 163 19.92 6.93 -21.51
CA ARG A 163 21.37 6.71 -21.40
C ARG A 163 21.93 7.24 -20.06
N ALA A 164 21.15 7.05 -18.99
CA ALA A 164 21.49 7.42 -17.63
C ALA A 164 22.12 6.23 -16.87
N THR A 165 22.86 6.53 -15.81
CA THR A 165 23.50 5.52 -14.95
C THR A 165 22.50 4.99 -13.93
N PRO A 166 22.19 3.67 -13.92
CA PRO A 166 21.40 3.05 -12.89
C PRO A 166 22.25 2.78 -11.63
N VAL A 167 21.76 3.21 -10.46
CA VAL A 167 22.42 2.97 -9.16
C VAL A 167 21.45 2.24 -8.24
N MET A 168 21.84 1.06 -7.76
CA MET A 168 21.05 0.30 -6.80
C MET A 168 21.73 0.26 -5.44
N VAL A 169 21.02 0.65 -4.40
CA VAL A 169 21.43 0.56 -3.00
C VAL A 169 21.03 -0.80 -2.45
N ASN A 170 21.97 -1.59 -1.99
CA ASN A 170 21.66 -2.78 -1.22
C ASN A 170 21.47 -2.37 0.24
N LEU A 171 20.27 -2.61 0.80
CA LEU A 171 20.03 -2.32 2.19
C LEU A 171 20.83 -3.25 3.10
N PRO A 172 21.26 -2.77 4.29
CA PRO A 172 21.95 -3.61 5.26
C PRO A 172 21.15 -4.86 5.64
N ARG A 173 21.83 -5.98 5.86
CA ARG A 173 21.19 -7.25 6.26
C ARG A 173 20.41 -7.15 7.58
N ALA A 174 20.94 -6.40 8.54
CA ALA A 174 20.26 -6.05 9.79
C ALA A 174 19.93 -4.55 9.77
N PRO A 175 18.83 -4.16 9.10
CA PRO A 175 18.55 -2.75 8.87
C PRO A 175 18.10 -2.07 10.16
N THR A 176 18.78 -0.98 10.50
CA THR A 176 18.38 0.00 11.49
C THR A 176 18.11 1.33 10.78
N ARG A 177 17.43 2.25 11.47
CA ARG A 177 17.19 3.59 10.91
C ARG A 177 18.50 4.26 10.48
N GLU A 178 19.52 4.21 11.34
CA GLU A 178 20.81 4.86 11.13
C GLU A 178 21.60 4.27 9.97
N ASN A 179 21.74 2.93 9.91
CA ASN A 179 22.52 2.29 8.86
C ASN A 179 21.84 2.35 7.48
N VAL A 180 20.51 2.40 7.44
CA VAL A 180 19.75 2.63 6.20
C VAL A 180 19.99 4.06 5.70
N ILE A 181 19.89 5.08 6.56
CA ILE A 181 20.22 6.47 6.19
C ILE A 181 21.66 6.55 5.69
N ALA A 182 22.62 5.93 6.40
CA ALA A 182 24.03 5.94 6.03
C ALA A 182 24.27 5.28 4.66
N ALA A 183 23.59 4.17 4.35
CA ALA A 183 23.71 3.49 3.05
C ALA A 183 23.23 4.39 1.90
N TYR A 184 22.09 5.04 2.05
CA TYR A 184 21.59 6.00 1.05
C TYR A 184 22.48 7.24 0.95
N ALA A 185 22.94 7.80 2.08
CA ALA A 185 23.83 8.96 2.08
C ALA A 185 25.14 8.68 1.35
N ALA A 186 25.73 7.51 1.58
CA ALA A 186 26.94 7.07 0.88
C ALA A 186 26.71 6.93 -0.63
N ALA A 187 25.60 6.28 -1.02
CA ALA A 187 25.25 6.11 -2.43
C ALA A 187 24.96 7.43 -3.13
N ILE A 188 24.20 8.33 -2.50
CA ILE A 188 23.91 9.67 -3.04
C ILE A 188 25.20 10.47 -3.23
N LYS A 189 26.07 10.48 -2.21
CA LYS A 189 27.36 11.17 -2.27
C LYS A 189 28.28 10.62 -3.37
N ALA A 190 28.25 9.32 -3.61
CA ALA A 190 29.06 8.65 -4.65
C ALA A 190 28.46 8.78 -6.06
N THR A 191 27.25 9.34 -6.20
CA THR A 191 26.53 9.41 -7.48
C THR A 191 26.45 10.83 -7.99
N PRO A 192 27.42 11.27 -8.82
CA PRO A 192 27.35 12.60 -9.45
C PRO A 192 26.14 12.67 -10.41
N ARG A 193 25.60 13.88 -10.59
CA ARG A 193 24.46 14.14 -11.50
C ARG A 193 23.23 13.28 -11.19
N LEU A 194 23.02 12.91 -9.93
CA LEU A 194 21.80 12.23 -9.50
C LEU A 194 20.57 13.11 -9.77
N LYS A 195 19.56 12.58 -10.46
CA LYS A 195 18.35 13.32 -10.87
C LYS A 195 17.05 12.73 -10.37
N PHE A 196 17.02 11.45 -10.11
CA PHE A 196 15.79 10.78 -9.70
C PHE A 196 16.07 9.67 -8.68
N VAL A 197 15.29 9.65 -7.60
CA VAL A 197 15.40 8.65 -6.52
C VAL A 197 14.03 8.05 -6.27
N LEU A 198 13.95 6.72 -6.30
CA LEU A 198 12.81 5.96 -5.82
C LEU A 198 13.08 5.50 -4.38
N LEU A 199 12.10 5.70 -3.50
CA LEU A 199 12.12 5.25 -2.11
C LEU A 199 10.84 4.49 -1.79
N THR A 200 10.93 3.31 -1.19
CA THR A 200 9.77 2.59 -0.66
C THR A 200 9.66 2.82 0.84
N HIS A 201 8.58 3.50 1.31
CA HIS A 201 8.41 3.82 2.73
C HIS A 201 8.19 2.58 3.60
N GLY A 202 7.39 1.62 3.14
CA GLY A 202 7.22 0.32 3.81
C GLY A 202 7.61 -0.80 2.87
N THR A 203 8.74 -1.46 3.09
CA THR A 203 9.21 -2.47 2.15
C THR A 203 8.36 -3.74 2.20
N HIS A 204 8.01 -4.27 1.04
CA HIS A 204 7.17 -5.46 0.93
C HIS A 204 7.97 -6.77 1.12
N LYS A 205 9.29 -6.72 1.12
CA LYS A 205 10.20 -7.86 1.27
C LYS A 205 10.50 -8.11 2.74
N SER A 206 11.20 -7.21 3.41
CA SER A 206 11.59 -7.34 4.82
C SER A 206 10.56 -6.81 5.80
N GLY A 207 9.75 -5.82 5.39
CA GLY A 207 8.85 -5.07 6.26
C GLY A 207 9.48 -3.81 6.85
N MET A 208 10.72 -3.47 6.48
CA MET A 208 11.41 -2.27 6.96
C MET A 208 10.61 -1.01 6.62
N VAL A 209 10.41 -0.16 7.61
CA VAL A 209 9.95 1.21 7.43
C VAL A 209 11.17 2.09 7.21
N VAL A 210 11.36 2.50 5.96
CA VAL A 210 12.51 3.31 5.53
C VAL A 210 12.32 4.75 6.02
N PRO A 211 13.37 5.40 6.56
CA PRO A 211 13.33 6.80 6.99
C PRO A 211 13.34 7.76 5.79
N VAL A 212 12.20 7.78 5.07
CA VAL A 212 12.05 8.46 3.76
C VAL A 212 12.29 9.96 3.86
N THR A 213 11.83 10.62 4.91
CA THR A 213 11.96 12.08 5.07
C THR A 213 13.42 12.51 5.06
N GLU A 214 14.27 11.81 5.81
CA GLU A 214 15.70 12.13 5.90
C GLU A 214 16.42 11.82 4.59
N ILE A 215 16.09 10.69 3.96
CA ILE A 215 16.72 10.30 2.69
C ILE A 215 16.25 11.22 1.55
N ALA A 216 14.98 11.60 1.55
CA ALA A 216 14.46 12.58 0.59
C ALA A 216 15.17 13.93 0.71
N ALA A 217 15.42 14.40 1.93
CA ALA A 217 16.17 15.64 2.16
C ALA A 217 17.61 15.54 1.59
N LEU A 218 18.29 14.41 1.79
CA LEU A 218 19.63 14.17 1.21
C LEU A 218 19.60 14.15 -0.34
N ALA A 219 18.62 13.46 -0.91
CA ALA A 219 18.44 13.38 -2.37
C ALA A 219 18.15 14.76 -2.98
N LYS A 220 17.29 15.54 -2.35
CA LYS A 220 16.96 16.90 -2.81
C LYS A 220 18.14 17.86 -2.66
N ALA A 221 18.93 17.76 -1.61
CA ALA A 221 20.17 18.52 -1.45
C ALA A 221 21.18 18.19 -2.56
N ALA A 222 21.15 16.98 -3.12
CA ALA A 222 21.95 16.58 -4.27
C ALA A 222 21.33 16.97 -5.63
N GLY A 223 20.18 17.66 -5.63
CA GLY A 223 19.48 18.13 -6.84
C GLY A 223 18.60 17.08 -7.53
N ALA A 224 18.27 15.99 -6.83
CA ALA A 224 17.38 14.93 -7.33
C ALA A 224 15.92 15.15 -6.96
N MET A 225 15.01 14.72 -7.81
CA MET A 225 13.58 14.57 -7.49
C MET A 225 13.32 13.19 -6.86
N VAL A 226 12.33 13.12 -5.98
CA VAL A 226 12.06 11.93 -5.16
C VAL A 226 10.63 11.43 -5.39
N LEU A 227 10.51 10.15 -5.74
CA LEU A 227 9.27 9.38 -5.79
C LEU A 227 9.20 8.41 -4.60
N VAL A 228 8.08 8.43 -3.87
CA VAL A 228 7.85 7.55 -2.72
C VAL A 228 6.77 6.53 -3.02
N ASP A 229 7.11 5.25 -2.88
CA ASP A 229 6.14 4.15 -2.85
C ASP A 229 5.60 3.96 -1.42
N CYS A 230 4.32 4.30 -1.24
CA CYS A 230 3.58 4.15 0.02
C CYS A 230 2.62 2.94 0.00
N ALA A 231 2.75 2.01 -0.96
CA ALA A 231 1.80 0.93 -1.17
C ALA A 231 1.58 0.04 0.05
N GLN A 232 2.60 -0.15 0.90
CA GLN A 232 2.51 -0.94 2.13
C GLN A 232 2.43 -0.11 3.41
N SER A 233 2.56 1.21 3.33
CA SER A 233 2.60 2.06 4.53
C SER A 233 1.37 2.95 4.69
N PHE A 234 0.71 3.34 3.59
CA PHE A 234 -0.47 4.19 3.66
C PHE A 234 -1.59 3.53 4.47
N ARG A 235 -2.09 4.24 5.49
CA ARG A 235 -3.08 3.77 6.46
C ARG A 235 -2.65 2.56 7.31
N MET A 236 -1.44 2.04 7.15
CA MET A 236 -0.81 1.15 8.12
C MET A 236 -0.12 1.96 9.23
N ARG A 237 0.50 3.09 8.88
CA ARG A 237 1.20 4.01 9.80
C ARG A 237 0.63 5.43 9.66
N PRO A 238 0.70 6.24 10.74
CA PRO A 238 0.30 7.64 10.67
C PRO A 238 1.34 8.47 9.92
N PHE A 239 0.92 9.15 8.88
CA PHE A 239 1.62 10.21 8.14
C PHE A 239 0.66 10.87 7.16
N VAL A 240 1.02 12.04 6.67
CA VAL A 240 0.45 12.64 5.46
C VAL A 240 1.54 12.75 4.39
N ILE A 241 1.15 12.74 3.12
CA ILE A 241 2.11 12.68 2.00
C ILE A 241 3.14 13.83 2.03
N PRO A 242 2.76 15.09 2.32
CA PRO A 242 3.72 16.20 2.38
C PRO A 242 4.85 16.03 3.40
N ASP A 243 4.65 15.23 4.46
CA ASP A 243 5.67 15.01 5.52
C ASP A 243 6.97 14.41 4.99
N PHE A 244 6.91 13.73 3.85
CA PHE A 244 8.09 13.13 3.22
C PHE A 244 9.02 14.14 2.55
N GLY A 245 8.56 15.35 2.25
CA GLY A 245 9.33 16.32 1.47
C GLY A 245 9.64 15.85 0.03
N ALA A 246 8.92 14.83 -0.46
CA ALA A 246 9.07 14.25 -1.79
C ALA A 246 8.42 15.10 -2.89
N ASP A 247 8.64 14.72 -4.15
CA ASP A 247 8.03 15.36 -5.30
C ASP A 247 6.85 14.56 -5.86
N PHE A 248 6.87 13.24 -5.64
CA PHE A 248 5.85 12.30 -6.10
C PHE A 248 5.60 11.24 -5.01
N ALA A 249 4.37 10.75 -4.95
CA ALA A 249 4.04 9.58 -4.11
C ALA A 249 2.98 8.71 -4.79
N VAL A 250 3.03 7.41 -4.52
CA VAL A 250 2.02 6.45 -5.01
C VAL A 250 1.59 5.56 -3.86
N LEU A 251 0.31 5.20 -3.80
CA LEU A 251 -0.26 4.39 -2.72
C LEU A 251 -1.40 3.50 -3.22
N ASN A 252 -1.73 2.47 -2.45
CA ASN A 252 -2.90 1.62 -2.66
C ASN A 252 -3.98 1.92 -1.62
N PHE A 253 -5.23 2.09 -2.07
CA PHE A 253 -6.38 2.11 -1.16
C PHE A 253 -6.91 0.70 -0.86
N HIS A 254 -6.64 -0.29 -1.70
CA HIS A 254 -7.11 -1.68 -1.53
C HIS A 254 -6.25 -2.54 -0.60
N LYS A 255 -5.25 -1.97 0.09
CA LYS A 255 -4.45 -2.68 1.11
C LYS A 255 -4.93 -2.30 2.51
N TRP A 256 -4.19 -1.48 3.23
CA TRP A 256 -4.46 -1.15 4.63
C TRP A 256 -5.67 -0.23 4.88
N THR A 257 -6.21 0.37 3.82
CA THR A 257 -7.49 1.08 3.87
C THR A 257 -8.68 0.12 3.76
N GLY A 258 -8.52 -1.05 3.14
CA GLY A 258 -9.60 -2.02 2.94
C GLY A 258 -10.66 -1.57 1.93
N ALA A 259 -10.29 -0.74 0.96
CA ALA A 259 -11.13 -0.47 -0.21
C ALA A 259 -11.14 -1.68 -1.16
N PRO A 260 -12.09 -1.79 -2.09
CA PRO A 260 -12.09 -2.82 -3.11
C PRO A 260 -10.81 -2.82 -3.95
N VAL A 261 -10.41 -3.99 -4.46
CA VAL A 261 -9.28 -4.10 -5.41
C VAL A 261 -9.59 -3.27 -6.66
N GLY A 262 -8.57 -2.60 -7.20
CA GLY A 262 -8.73 -1.78 -8.41
C GLY A 262 -8.78 -0.27 -8.15
N VAL A 263 -8.45 0.18 -6.93
CA VAL A 263 -8.34 1.61 -6.60
C VAL A 263 -7.04 1.92 -5.88
N ALA A 264 -6.29 2.86 -6.45
CA ALA A 264 -5.04 3.40 -5.94
C ALA A 264 -4.96 4.89 -6.31
N GLY A 265 -4.04 5.59 -5.70
CA GLY A 265 -3.82 7.01 -5.96
C GLY A 265 -2.34 7.34 -6.11
N PHE A 266 -2.08 8.42 -6.81
CA PHE A 266 -0.77 9.04 -6.86
C PHE A 266 -0.88 10.55 -6.63
N TRP A 267 0.16 11.11 -6.10
CA TRP A 267 0.29 12.52 -5.79
C TRP A 267 1.50 13.11 -6.50
N ILE A 268 1.35 14.32 -6.97
CA ILE A 268 2.42 15.13 -7.54
C ILE A 268 2.45 16.45 -6.80
N ARG A 269 3.60 16.82 -6.27
CA ARG A 269 3.81 18.10 -5.58
C ARG A 269 3.43 19.28 -6.51
N PRO A 270 2.79 20.34 -5.99
CA PRO A 270 2.52 21.56 -6.75
C PRO A 270 3.75 22.05 -7.49
N GLY A 271 3.60 22.31 -8.79
CA GLY A 271 4.67 22.73 -9.68
C GLY A 271 5.56 21.61 -10.23
N ALA A 272 5.42 20.36 -9.78
CA ALA A 272 6.21 19.23 -10.29
C ALA A 272 5.52 18.45 -11.43
N ALA A 273 4.23 18.67 -11.69
CA ALA A 273 3.49 17.94 -12.71
C ALA A 273 4.09 18.03 -14.13
N PRO A 274 4.65 19.16 -14.59
CA PRO A 274 5.32 19.24 -15.90
C PRO A 274 6.56 18.34 -16.03
N MET A 275 7.12 17.86 -14.92
CA MET A 275 8.27 16.94 -14.94
C MET A 275 7.89 15.53 -15.35
N VAL A 276 6.59 15.21 -15.45
CA VAL A 276 6.08 13.94 -15.91
C VAL A 276 5.22 14.20 -17.16
N ALA A 277 5.56 13.59 -18.29
CA ALA A 277 4.77 13.73 -19.50
C ALA A 277 3.35 13.18 -19.29
N PRO A 278 2.32 13.71 -19.96
CA PRO A 278 1.02 13.04 -20.04
C PRO A 278 1.15 11.63 -20.61
N ALA A 279 0.18 10.77 -20.29
CA ALA A 279 0.08 9.46 -20.91
C ALA A 279 -0.04 9.59 -22.43
N ALA A 280 0.50 8.66 -23.19
CA ALA A 280 0.48 8.71 -24.66
C ALA A 280 -0.94 8.80 -25.26
N ALA A 281 -1.95 8.37 -24.51
CA ALA A 281 -3.35 8.47 -24.87
C ALA A 281 -3.99 9.84 -24.53
N GLU A 282 -3.24 10.75 -23.92
CA GLU A 282 -3.68 12.11 -23.52
C GLU A 282 -2.78 13.20 -24.15
N PRO A 283 -2.58 13.21 -25.49
CA PRO A 283 -1.58 14.06 -26.14
C PRO A 283 -1.86 15.55 -25.99
N ASP A 284 -3.12 15.96 -25.83
CA ASP A 284 -3.55 17.35 -25.73
C ASP A 284 -3.73 17.82 -24.28
N ALA A 285 -3.41 16.95 -23.29
CA ALA A 285 -3.55 17.30 -21.88
C ALA A 285 -2.55 18.38 -21.47
N LYS A 286 -2.98 19.27 -20.60
CA LYS A 286 -2.09 20.28 -20.01
C LYS A 286 -1.00 19.61 -19.16
N PRO A 287 0.24 20.11 -19.20
CA PRO A 287 1.33 19.56 -18.39
C PRO A 287 1.03 19.53 -16.89
N GLU A 288 0.19 20.43 -16.39
CA GLU A 288 -0.21 20.53 -14.99
C GLU A 288 -1.31 19.53 -14.60
N ASP A 289 -1.99 18.90 -15.57
CA ASP A 289 -3.05 17.93 -15.28
C ASP A 289 -2.44 16.65 -14.71
N VAL A 290 -2.65 16.45 -13.41
CA VAL A 290 -2.13 15.31 -12.68
C VAL A 290 -2.81 14.01 -13.14
N GLN A 291 -4.13 14.00 -13.35
CA GLN A 291 -4.82 12.78 -13.80
C GLN A 291 -4.38 12.31 -15.19
N ALA A 292 -4.02 13.22 -16.06
CA ALA A 292 -3.56 12.89 -17.40
C ALA A 292 -2.22 12.11 -17.45
N LYS A 293 -1.53 11.95 -16.32
CA LYS A 293 -0.32 11.10 -16.25
C LYS A 293 -0.67 9.62 -16.30
N VAL A 294 -1.91 9.25 -15.96
CA VAL A 294 -2.43 7.88 -16.08
C VAL A 294 -3.74 7.90 -16.84
N HIS A 295 -3.73 7.33 -18.04
CA HIS A 295 -4.96 7.18 -18.82
C HIS A 295 -5.80 6.03 -18.24
N GLN A 296 -7.02 6.35 -17.80
CA GLN A 296 -7.90 5.36 -17.20
C GLN A 296 -8.78 4.62 -18.21
N GLY A 297 -9.14 5.26 -19.32
CA GLY A 297 -10.10 4.72 -20.28
C GLY A 297 -11.47 4.47 -19.62
N THR A 298 -12.15 3.43 -20.08
CA THR A 298 -13.35 2.90 -19.42
C THR A 298 -12.93 1.79 -18.48
N LEU A 299 -13.20 1.96 -17.19
CA LEU A 299 -12.83 1.01 -16.13
C LEU A 299 -14.05 0.67 -15.25
N ASP A 300 -13.88 -0.26 -14.34
CA ASP A 300 -14.85 -0.48 -13.27
C ASP A 300 -14.77 0.67 -12.27
N TYR A 301 -15.81 1.51 -12.22
CA TYR A 301 -15.88 2.66 -11.32
C TYR A 301 -16.38 2.30 -9.91
N ALA A 302 -16.96 1.11 -9.72
CA ALA A 302 -17.48 0.71 -8.41
C ALA A 302 -16.42 0.75 -7.28
N PRO A 303 -15.15 0.31 -7.49
CA PRO A 303 -14.09 0.46 -6.50
C PRO A 303 -13.83 1.91 -6.10
N GLN A 304 -13.75 2.84 -7.07
CA GLN A 304 -13.54 4.25 -6.78
C GLN A 304 -14.71 4.85 -6.00
N LEU A 305 -15.94 4.58 -6.41
CA LEU A 305 -17.16 5.07 -5.75
C LEU A 305 -17.32 4.52 -4.33
N THR A 306 -16.69 3.39 -4.02
CA THR A 306 -16.70 2.77 -2.69
C THR A 306 -15.62 3.33 -1.77
N LEU A 307 -14.60 3.99 -2.31
CA LEU A 307 -13.46 4.48 -1.54
C LEU A 307 -13.84 5.39 -0.35
N PRO A 308 -14.80 6.35 -0.46
CA PRO A 308 -15.22 7.14 0.69
C PRO A 308 -15.70 6.29 1.86
N ALA A 309 -16.52 5.27 1.62
CA ALA A 309 -17.01 4.39 2.68
C ALA A 309 -15.88 3.62 3.39
N ALA A 310 -14.83 3.19 2.64
CA ALA A 310 -13.66 2.55 3.22
C ALA A 310 -12.84 3.52 4.09
N LEU A 311 -12.65 4.75 3.63
CA LEU A 311 -11.91 5.79 4.39
C LEU A 311 -12.68 6.18 5.65
N ASP A 312 -14.00 6.37 5.56
CA ASP A 312 -14.85 6.72 6.71
C ASP A 312 -14.87 5.60 7.75
N PHE A 313 -14.95 4.35 7.32
CA PHE A 313 -14.83 3.19 8.22
C PHE A 313 -13.49 3.20 8.96
N GLN A 314 -12.38 3.44 8.25
CA GLN A 314 -11.05 3.50 8.86
C GLN A 314 -10.95 4.61 9.91
N GLU A 315 -11.50 5.78 9.64
CA GLU A 315 -11.39 6.92 10.55
C GLU A 315 -12.29 6.77 11.78
N GLN A 316 -13.49 6.21 11.59
CA GLN A 316 -14.47 6.06 12.66
C GLN A 316 -14.22 4.83 13.54
N VAL A 317 -13.72 3.73 12.98
CA VAL A 317 -13.63 2.44 13.67
C VAL A 317 -12.19 2.01 13.93
N LEU A 318 -11.26 2.33 13.04
CA LEU A 318 -9.86 1.87 13.06
C LEU A 318 -8.86 3.02 12.91
N PRO A 319 -8.79 3.99 13.84
CA PRO A 319 -7.77 5.03 13.80
C PRO A 319 -6.37 4.44 13.58
N VAL A 320 -5.60 5.04 12.69
CA VAL A 320 -4.29 4.49 12.27
C VAL A 320 -3.34 4.20 13.44
N PRO A 321 -3.23 5.05 14.48
CA PRO A 321 -2.37 4.73 15.62
C PRO A 321 -2.80 3.46 16.37
N MET A 322 -4.11 3.25 16.58
CA MET A 322 -4.66 2.06 17.23
C MET A 322 -4.39 0.81 16.38
N LYS A 323 -4.60 0.91 15.08
CA LYS A 323 -4.30 -0.15 14.12
C LYS A 323 -2.82 -0.53 14.14
N LEU A 324 -1.92 0.45 14.08
CA LEU A 324 -0.47 0.23 14.12
C LEU A 324 -0.05 -0.48 15.42
N ALA A 325 -0.56 -0.03 16.56
CA ALA A 325 -0.25 -0.65 17.84
C ALA A 325 -0.65 -2.14 17.88
N ARG A 326 -1.85 -2.49 17.38
CA ARG A 326 -2.29 -3.89 17.24
C ARG A 326 -1.38 -4.70 16.32
N LEU A 327 -1.05 -4.18 15.15
CA LEU A 327 -0.21 -4.87 14.17
C LEU A 327 1.21 -5.10 14.70
N GLN A 328 1.78 -4.15 15.39
CA GLN A 328 3.08 -4.28 16.05
C GLN A 328 3.04 -5.29 17.20
N TRP A 329 1.98 -5.29 18.00
CA TRP A 329 1.79 -6.28 19.05
C TRP A 329 1.70 -7.70 18.47
N LEU A 330 0.87 -7.93 17.44
CA LEU A 330 0.77 -9.22 16.76
C LEU A 330 2.12 -9.67 16.16
N ARG A 331 2.87 -8.75 15.55
CA ARG A 331 4.24 -9.03 15.09
C ARG A 331 5.11 -9.50 16.23
N ASN A 332 5.07 -8.85 17.38
CA ASN A 332 5.92 -9.19 18.51
C ASN A 332 5.54 -10.54 19.13
N LEU A 333 4.29 -10.96 19.09
CA LEU A 333 3.87 -12.28 19.59
C LEU A 333 4.58 -13.43 18.89
N TRP A 334 4.87 -13.33 17.60
CA TRP A 334 5.59 -14.41 16.91
C TRP A 334 7.10 -14.15 16.83
N VAL A 335 7.54 -12.90 16.78
CA VAL A 335 8.96 -12.56 16.65
C VAL A 335 9.73 -12.83 17.95
N GLN A 336 9.23 -12.33 19.09
CA GLN A 336 9.97 -12.40 20.37
C GLN A 336 10.27 -13.84 20.81
N PRO A 337 9.32 -14.81 20.76
CA PRO A 337 9.58 -16.20 21.14
C PRO A 337 10.54 -16.95 20.20
N LEU A 338 10.84 -16.39 19.04
CA LEU A 338 11.72 -16.98 18.02
C LEU A 338 13.10 -16.29 17.96
N ARG A 339 13.30 -15.19 18.70
CA ARG A 339 14.63 -14.58 18.83
C ARG A 339 15.61 -15.58 19.43
N GLY A 340 16.75 -15.75 18.77
CA GLY A 340 17.78 -16.69 19.21
C GLY A 340 17.52 -18.16 18.88
N LEU A 341 16.44 -18.51 18.17
CA LEU A 341 16.25 -19.86 17.65
C LEU A 341 17.36 -20.14 16.64
N SER A 342 18.21 -21.13 16.95
CA SER A 342 19.32 -21.51 16.07
C SER A 342 18.81 -21.90 14.69
N GLY A 343 19.45 -21.38 13.65
CA GLY A 343 19.05 -21.59 12.27
C GLY A 343 17.94 -20.66 11.76
N LEU A 344 17.38 -19.76 12.58
CA LEU A 344 16.38 -18.78 12.16
C LEU A 344 16.91 -17.34 12.30
N GLU A 345 16.82 -16.58 11.24
CA GLU A 345 17.10 -15.14 11.23
C GLU A 345 15.80 -14.34 11.07
N ILE A 346 15.46 -13.52 12.05
CA ILE A 346 14.42 -12.49 11.90
C ILE A 346 15.06 -11.23 11.31
N MET A 347 14.58 -10.79 10.17
CA MET A 347 15.23 -9.76 9.35
C MET A 347 15.19 -8.35 9.92
N LEU A 348 14.27 -8.04 10.86
CA LEU A 348 14.15 -6.73 11.48
C LEU A 348 14.42 -6.80 12.98
N GLY A 349 15.00 -5.73 13.51
CA GLY A 349 15.16 -5.49 14.95
C GLY A 349 13.83 -5.21 15.66
N ASP A 350 13.93 -4.69 16.87
CA ASP A 350 12.77 -4.45 17.76
C ASP A 350 12.46 -2.97 17.99
N ASP A 351 13.11 -2.07 17.24
CA ASP A 351 12.74 -0.66 17.24
C ASP A 351 11.37 -0.47 16.51
N PRO A 352 10.31 -0.07 17.25
CA PRO A 352 8.96 0.07 16.67
C PRO A 352 8.85 1.15 15.58
N ALA A 353 9.83 2.03 15.45
CA ALA A 353 9.89 2.98 14.36
C ALA A 353 10.19 2.31 13.02
N THR A 354 10.84 1.14 13.02
CA THR A 354 11.36 0.46 11.83
C THR A 354 10.45 -0.63 11.27
N PHE A 355 9.33 -0.96 11.91
CA PHE A 355 8.41 -1.99 11.43
C PHE A 355 6.93 -1.61 11.62
N GLY A 356 6.06 -2.28 10.87
CA GLY A 356 4.61 -2.27 11.04
C GLY A 356 4.09 -3.70 11.21
N ALA A 357 3.16 -4.11 10.32
CA ALA A 357 2.62 -5.46 10.29
C ALA A 357 3.60 -6.48 9.70
N ILE A 358 4.36 -6.07 8.67
CA ILE A 358 5.21 -6.97 7.89
C ILE A 358 6.53 -7.19 8.63
N THR A 359 6.91 -8.46 8.76
CA THR A 359 8.27 -8.86 9.14
C THR A 359 8.59 -10.19 8.47
N SER A 360 9.82 -10.35 7.98
CA SER A 360 10.26 -11.56 7.28
C SER A 360 11.33 -12.29 8.07
N PHE A 361 11.46 -13.57 7.77
CA PHE A 361 12.52 -14.42 8.33
C PHE A 361 13.24 -15.22 7.23
N ARG A 362 14.42 -15.71 7.55
CA ARG A 362 15.19 -16.68 6.78
C ARG A 362 15.54 -17.89 7.62
N ILE A 363 15.70 -19.05 6.97
CA ILE A 363 16.27 -20.24 7.58
C ILE A 363 17.69 -20.43 7.05
N ALA A 364 18.64 -20.72 7.92
CA ALA A 364 20.05 -20.88 7.58
C ALA A 364 20.24 -21.91 6.45
N GLY A 365 21.03 -21.55 5.45
CA GLY A 365 21.28 -22.34 4.25
C GLY A 365 20.16 -22.34 3.20
N HIS A 366 19.04 -21.62 3.44
CA HIS A 366 17.89 -21.52 2.54
C HIS A 366 17.67 -20.08 2.04
N THR A 367 18.54 -19.63 1.15
CA THR A 367 18.48 -18.25 0.62
C THR A 367 17.99 -18.15 -0.82
N SER A 368 17.82 -19.30 -1.51
CA SER A 368 17.27 -19.28 -2.87
C SER A 368 15.74 -19.07 -2.87
N THR A 369 15.23 -18.58 -4.00
CA THR A 369 13.78 -18.47 -4.21
C THR A 369 13.08 -19.83 -4.11
N ALA A 370 13.67 -20.88 -4.66
CA ALA A 370 13.13 -22.24 -4.62
C ALA A 370 13.03 -22.78 -3.18
N ASP A 371 14.06 -22.57 -2.36
CA ASP A 371 14.02 -22.96 -0.93
C ASP A 371 12.87 -22.27 -0.20
N ASN A 372 12.70 -20.96 -0.41
CA ASN A 372 11.67 -20.18 0.28
C ASN A 372 10.25 -20.48 -0.21
N ILE A 373 10.08 -20.87 -1.48
CA ILE A 373 8.82 -21.47 -1.97
C ILE A 373 8.55 -22.77 -1.22
N ALA A 374 9.51 -23.69 -1.14
CA ALA A 374 9.34 -24.96 -0.44
C ALA A 374 9.01 -24.78 1.05
N ILE A 375 9.60 -23.77 1.72
CA ILE A 375 9.28 -23.43 3.10
C ILE A 375 7.82 -22.94 3.22
N THR A 376 7.36 -22.04 2.34
CA THR A 376 5.97 -21.57 2.37
C THR A 376 4.98 -22.67 2.06
N ASP A 377 5.29 -23.55 1.13
CA ASP A 377 4.47 -24.72 0.80
C ASP A 377 4.40 -25.71 1.98
N THR A 378 5.51 -25.92 2.69
CA THR A 378 5.54 -26.74 3.90
C THR A 378 4.69 -26.12 5.00
N LEU A 379 4.82 -24.82 5.27
CA LEU A 379 3.97 -24.11 6.24
C LEU A 379 2.48 -24.23 5.88
N PHE A 380 2.12 -24.12 4.62
CA PHE A 380 0.74 -24.25 4.17
C PHE A 380 0.22 -25.67 4.24
N ASN A 381 0.94 -26.65 3.71
CA ASN A 381 0.46 -28.02 3.54
C ASN A 381 0.47 -28.80 4.86
N GLN A 382 1.52 -28.65 5.68
CA GLN A 382 1.69 -29.42 6.91
C GLN A 382 1.13 -28.69 8.14
N TYR A 383 1.30 -27.38 8.24
CA TYR A 383 0.90 -26.60 9.44
C TYR A 383 -0.36 -25.77 9.24
N ARG A 384 -0.90 -25.71 7.99
CA ARG A 384 -2.07 -24.90 7.65
C ARG A 384 -1.86 -23.40 7.93
N ILE A 385 -0.67 -22.91 7.63
CA ILE A 385 -0.29 -21.49 7.82
C ILE A 385 0.04 -20.89 6.47
N MET A 386 -0.71 -19.84 6.07
CA MET A 386 -0.47 -19.10 4.83
C MET A 386 0.54 -17.98 5.06
N THR A 387 1.67 -18.07 4.39
CA THR A 387 2.74 -17.07 4.30
C THR A 387 3.17 -16.93 2.84
N VAL A 388 4.13 -16.09 2.54
CA VAL A 388 4.60 -15.92 1.16
C VAL A 388 6.11 -15.69 1.10
N HIS A 389 6.77 -16.29 0.13
CA HIS A 389 8.18 -16.01 -0.17
C HIS A 389 8.35 -14.63 -0.81
N ARG A 390 9.51 -14.02 -0.62
CA ARG A 390 9.96 -12.81 -1.32
C ARG A 390 11.39 -12.98 -1.78
N SER A 391 11.69 -12.48 -2.97
CA SER A 391 13.01 -12.57 -3.61
C SER A 391 13.51 -11.18 -4.00
N GLY A 392 14.72 -11.11 -4.56
CA GLY A 392 15.30 -9.89 -5.13
C GLY A 392 16.04 -9.00 -4.12
N LEU A 393 16.22 -9.43 -2.86
CA LEU A 393 17.18 -8.82 -1.95
C LEU A 393 18.60 -9.32 -2.30
N ALA A 394 19.61 -8.47 -2.11
CA ALA A 394 21.00 -8.79 -2.43
C ALA A 394 21.54 -10.02 -1.66
N ASP A 395 21.04 -10.23 -0.44
CA ASP A 395 21.45 -11.32 0.44
C ASP A 395 20.49 -12.55 0.39
N GLY A 396 19.61 -12.62 -0.61
CA GLY A 396 18.76 -13.77 -0.90
C GLY A 396 17.27 -13.60 -0.53
N ALA A 397 16.51 -14.63 -0.82
CA ALA A 397 15.08 -14.70 -0.58
C ALA A 397 14.74 -14.86 0.91
N CYS A 398 13.48 -14.63 1.25
CA CYS A 398 12.95 -14.73 2.62
C CYS A 398 11.49 -15.17 2.61
N VAL A 399 10.96 -15.54 3.77
CA VAL A 399 9.53 -15.76 4.01
C VAL A 399 8.95 -14.57 4.73
N ARG A 400 7.93 -13.96 4.16
CA ARG A 400 7.19 -12.83 4.72
C ARG A 400 6.00 -13.29 5.52
N VAL A 401 5.86 -12.73 6.72
CA VAL A 401 4.71 -12.88 7.61
C VAL A 401 4.02 -11.51 7.71
N THR A 402 2.71 -11.49 7.50
CA THR A 402 1.90 -10.27 7.55
C THR A 402 0.60 -10.54 8.29
N PRO A 403 0.54 -10.38 9.62
CA PRO A 403 -0.70 -10.44 10.38
C PRO A 403 -1.70 -9.37 9.90
N GLY A 404 -2.99 -9.71 9.92
CA GLY A 404 -4.09 -8.76 9.73
C GLY A 404 -4.66 -8.27 11.06
N LEU A 405 -5.59 -7.32 11.02
CA LEU A 405 -6.22 -6.75 12.22
C LEU A 405 -7.02 -7.78 13.03
N PHE A 406 -7.57 -8.78 12.36
CA PHE A 406 -8.36 -9.87 12.93
C PHE A 406 -7.55 -11.17 13.15
N THR A 407 -6.23 -11.14 12.94
CA THR A 407 -5.32 -12.19 13.38
C THR A 407 -5.39 -12.29 14.90
N LYS A 408 -5.54 -13.51 15.43
CA LYS A 408 -5.61 -13.79 16.86
C LYS A 408 -4.22 -14.06 17.42
N ALA A 409 -4.04 -13.87 18.72
CA ALA A 409 -2.81 -14.28 19.42
C ALA A 409 -2.48 -15.77 19.15
N THR A 410 -3.48 -16.63 19.21
CA THR A 410 -3.35 -18.09 18.92
C THR A 410 -2.87 -18.39 17.50
N ASP A 411 -3.11 -17.52 16.52
CA ASP A 411 -2.57 -17.69 15.16
C ASP A 411 -1.04 -17.45 15.15
N CYS A 412 -0.58 -16.49 15.93
CA CYS A 412 0.84 -16.23 16.12
C CYS A 412 1.52 -17.38 16.88
N ASP A 413 0.87 -17.94 17.93
CA ASP A 413 1.36 -19.10 18.66
C ASP A 413 1.53 -20.33 17.75
N ARG A 414 0.57 -20.55 16.84
CA ARG A 414 0.68 -21.62 15.82
C ARG A 414 1.89 -21.45 14.92
N LEU A 415 2.18 -20.21 14.47
CA LEU A 415 3.38 -19.95 13.69
C LEU A 415 4.65 -20.21 14.48
N VAL A 416 4.70 -19.78 15.75
CA VAL A 416 5.84 -20.03 16.65
C VAL A 416 6.08 -21.54 16.82
N ALA A 417 5.03 -22.32 17.10
CA ALA A 417 5.12 -23.76 17.23
C ALA A 417 5.61 -24.42 15.93
N ALA A 418 5.06 -24.02 14.78
CA ALA A 418 5.46 -24.54 13.48
C ALA A 418 6.93 -24.26 13.17
N LEU A 419 7.42 -23.04 13.42
CA LEU A 419 8.80 -22.69 13.14
C LEU A 419 9.78 -23.36 14.12
N LYS A 420 9.42 -23.52 15.39
CA LYS A 420 10.23 -24.30 16.35
C LYS A 420 10.35 -25.78 15.98
N ASP A 421 9.32 -26.35 15.33
CA ASP A 421 9.35 -27.72 14.83
C ASP A 421 10.09 -27.85 13.49
N LEU A 422 9.87 -26.90 12.56
CA LEU A 422 10.40 -26.98 11.20
C LEU A 422 11.89 -26.61 11.12
N VAL A 423 12.29 -25.50 11.75
CA VAL A 423 13.64 -24.95 11.59
C VAL A 423 14.75 -25.93 11.95
N PRO A 424 14.71 -26.65 13.09
CA PRO A 424 15.76 -27.64 13.43
C PRO A 424 15.87 -28.79 12.43
N LYS A 425 14.79 -29.10 11.70
CA LYS A 425 14.76 -30.21 10.74
C LYS A 425 15.41 -29.87 9.40
N ILE A 426 15.40 -28.58 9.01
CA ILE A 426 15.83 -28.15 7.67
C ILE A 426 16.98 -27.17 7.67
N ALA A 427 17.30 -26.49 8.77
CA ALA A 427 18.42 -25.55 8.82
C ALA A 427 19.74 -26.26 8.45
N ARG A 428 20.50 -25.65 7.56
CA ARG A 428 21.82 -26.12 7.13
C ARG A 428 22.87 -25.20 7.78
N GLY A 429 23.91 -25.78 8.35
CA GLY A 429 25.00 -25.10 9.02
C GLY A 429 25.83 -24.22 8.07
#